data_fe9a1378bf210acffce678866f157c20
#
_entry.id   fe9a1378bf210acffce678866f157c20
#
_cell.length_a   1.000
_cell.length_b   1.000
_cell.length_c   1.000
_cell.angle_alpha   90.00
_cell.angle_beta   90.00
_cell.angle_gamma   90.00
#
_symmetry.space_group_name_H-M   'P 1'
#
loop_
_entity.id
_entity.type
_entity.pdbx_description
1 polymer ?
#
loop_
_entity_poly.entity_id
_entity_poly.type
_entity_poly.pdbx_seq_one_letter_code
_entity_poly.pdbx_strand_id
1 'polypeptide(L)'
;MKPQPDAKRGTTIIAVVDDDPAVCNSLKFSLELEGFVVQVYRSAAELLATDHFHEYGCFVIDQRMPEMSGMELIAHLRERKVATPAILIVSHLNAALSARAANAHVPIVEKPLLNDALVEKIREACRCG
;
A
#
# COMPACT_ATOMS: atom_id res chain seq x y z
N MET A 1 -21.08 14.10 -8.40
CA MET A 1 -20.95 13.72 -8.06
C MET A 1 -20.48 13.46 -7.76
N LYS A 2 -20.10 13.51 -7.72
CA LYS A 2 -19.65 13.09 -7.35
C LYS A 2 -19.28 12.73 -6.80
N PRO A 3 -19.01 12.58 -6.71
CA PRO A 3 -18.63 12.17 -6.01
C PRO A 3 -18.03 12.26 -5.40
N GLN A 4 -17.87 12.42 -5.15
CA GLN A 4 -17.34 12.55 -4.72
C GLN A 4 -17.20 12.71 -3.80
N PRO A 5 -17.38 13.42 -3.62
CA PRO A 5 -17.08 13.42 -2.44
C PRO A 5 -17.57 12.71 -1.49
N ASP A 6 -18.37 12.62 -1.55
CA ASP A 6 -18.72 11.70 -0.90
C ASP A 6 -17.87 10.69 -1.05
N ALA A 7 -17.34 10.73 -2.01
CA ALA A 7 -16.40 9.87 -2.16
C ALA A 7 -15.62 9.85 -1.00
N LYS A 8 -15.34 10.85 -0.37
CA LYS A 8 -14.52 10.77 0.65
C LYS A 8 -15.07 10.06 1.72
N ARG A 9 -16.24 10.01 2.01
CA ARG A 9 -16.59 9.33 3.06
C ARG A 9 -16.73 7.99 2.72
N GLY A 10 -16.79 7.21 2.45
CA GLY A 10 -16.95 5.85 2.20
C GLY A 10 -16.02 5.30 1.19
N THR A 11 -15.32 6.13 0.49
CA THR A 11 -14.48 5.67 -0.60
C THR A 11 -13.03 6.05 -0.36
N THR A 12 -12.24 5.05 -0.02
CA THR A 12 -10.81 5.24 0.16
C THR A 12 -10.10 4.63 -1.03
N ILE A 13 -9.14 5.35 -1.58
CA ILE A 13 -8.37 4.86 -2.73
C ILE A 13 -7.07 4.27 -2.22
N ILE A 14 -6.83 3.02 -2.58
CA ILE A 14 -5.64 2.28 -2.17
C ILE A 14 -4.75 2.10 -3.39
N ALA A 15 -3.47 2.39 -3.26
CA ALA A 15 -2.50 2.10 -4.33
C ALA A 15 -1.78 0.81 -3.97
N VAL A 16 -1.89 -0.21 -4.82
CA VAL A 16 -1.22 -1.49 -4.64
C VAL A 16 -0.02 -1.51 -5.58
N VAL A 17 1.16 -1.79 -5.05
CA VAL A 17 2.38 -1.85 -5.84
C VAL A 17 2.98 -3.25 -5.70
N ASP A 18 2.96 -4.01 -6.78
CA ASP A 18 3.45 -5.39 -6.78
C ASP A 18 3.74 -5.78 -8.22
N ASP A 19 4.86 -6.45 -8.48
CA ASP A 19 5.21 -6.83 -9.84
C ASP A 19 4.55 -8.11 -10.30
N ASP A 20 3.85 -8.82 -9.41
CA ASP A 20 3.17 -10.07 -9.76
C ASP A 20 1.72 -9.78 -10.14
N PRO A 21 1.33 -10.00 -11.40
CA PRO A 21 -0.04 -9.68 -11.83
C PRO A 21 -1.10 -10.49 -11.09
N ALA A 22 -0.80 -11.72 -10.71
CA ALA A 22 -1.77 -12.54 -9.99
C ALA A 22 -2.04 -11.97 -8.61
N VAL A 23 -1.00 -11.48 -7.93
CA VAL A 23 -1.16 -10.86 -6.62
C VAL A 23 -1.94 -9.55 -6.75
N CYS A 24 -1.61 -8.74 -7.76
CA CYS A 24 -2.32 -7.49 -8.00
C CYS A 24 -3.81 -7.74 -8.23
N ASN A 25 -4.15 -8.71 -9.06
CA ASN A 25 -5.55 -9.01 -9.35
C ASN A 25 -6.28 -9.51 -8.12
N SER A 26 -5.63 -10.36 -7.35
CA SER A 26 -6.22 -10.92 -6.14
C SER A 26 -6.47 -9.83 -5.10
N LEU A 27 -5.49 -8.95 -4.88
CA LEU A 27 -5.63 -7.87 -3.93
C LEU A 27 -6.71 -6.88 -4.37
N LYS A 28 -6.71 -6.53 -5.65
CA LYS A 28 -7.72 -5.62 -6.17
C LYS A 28 -9.11 -6.17 -5.93
N PHE A 29 -9.32 -7.43 -6.26
CA PHE A 29 -10.61 -8.07 -6.07
C PHE A 29 -11.02 -8.05 -4.59
N SER A 30 -10.13 -8.50 -3.72
CA SER A 30 -10.43 -8.58 -2.29
C SER A 30 -10.73 -7.23 -1.68
N LEU A 31 -9.92 -6.24 -2.02
CA LEU A 31 -10.08 -4.92 -1.41
C LEU A 31 -11.29 -4.21 -1.96
N GLU A 32 -11.63 -4.43 -3.23
CA GLU A 32 -12.85 -3.83 -3.78
C GLU A 32 -14.09 -4.41 -3.14
N LEU A 33 -14.05 -5.69 -2.77
CA LEU A 33 -15.17 -6.29 -2.04
C LEU A 33 -15.38 -5.62 -0.68
N GLU A 34 -14.31 -5.07 -0.11
CA GLU A 34 -14.40 -4.38 1.18
C GLU A 34 -14.79 -2.90 1.03
N GLY A 35 -15.02 -2.44 -0.19
CA GLY A 35 -15.48 -1.08 -0.41
C GLY A 35 -14.40 -0.08 -0.81
N PHE A 36 -13.16 -0.53 -0.99
CA PHE A 36 -12.08 0.36 -1.39
C PHE A 36 -12.05 0.52 -2.91
N VAL A 37 -11.52 1.64 -3.37
CA VAL A 37 -11.17 1.83 -4.78
C VAL A 37 -9.69 1.50 -4.89
N VAL A 38 -9.28 0.69 -5.85
CA VAL A 38 -7.91 0.19 -5.94
C VAL A 38 -7.26 0.58 -7.25
N GLN A 39 -6.09 1.20 -7.17
CA GLN A 39 -5.23 1.45 -8.32
C GLN A 39 -4.01 0.55 -8.19
N VAL A 40 -3.62 -0.10 -9.27
CA VAL A 40 -2.53 -1.06 -9.25
C VAL A 40 -1.35 -0.53 -10.04
N TYR A 41 -0.16 -0.63 -9.45
CA TYR A 41 1.09 -0.28 -10.11
C TYR A 41 1.99 -1.49 -10.08
N ARG A 42 2.63 -1.77 -11.19
CA ARG A 42 3.42 -2.99 -11.35
C ARG A 42 4.89 -2.80 -10.99
N SER A 43 5.28 -1.59 -10.66
CA SER A 43 6.66 -1.30 -10.26
C SER A 43 6.70 -0.02 -9.45
N ALA A 44 7.79 0.17 -8.73
CA ALA A 44 8.02 1.42 -8.03
C ALA A 44 8.09 2.58 -9.02
N ALA A 45 8.70 2.36 -10.17
CA ALA A 45 8.82 3.41 -11.19
C ALA A 45 7.45 3.88 -11.67
N GLU A 46 6.52 2.94 -11.84
CA GLU A 46 5.17 3.33 -12.27
C GLU A 46 4.50 4.24 -11.25
N LEU A 47 4.62 3.88 -9.97
CA LEU A 47 4.02 4.72 -8.93
C LEU A 47 4.70 6.08 -8.88
N LEU A 48 6.03 6.10 -8.92
CA LEU A 48 6.77 7.35 -8.79
C LEU A 48 6.58 8.28 -9.99
N ALA A 49 6.11 7.74 -11.11
CA ALA A 49 5.82 8.57 -12.29
C ALA A 49 4.53 9.37 -12.14
N THR A 50 3.70 9.05 -11.16
CA THR A 50 2.48 9.83 -10.92
C THR A 50 2.81 11.04 -10.06
N ASP A 51 1.87 11.96 -9.92
CA ASP A 51 2.07 13.12 -9.07
C ASP A 51 0.86 13.45 -8.22
N HIS A 52 -0.02 12.46 -8.01
CA HIS A 52 -1.21 12.70 -7.21
C HIS A 52 -1.24 11.76 -5.99
N PHE A 53 -0.10 11.64 -5.31
CA PHE A 53 0.02 10.73 -4.16
C PHE A 53 -0.96 11.04 -3.05
N HIS A 54 -1.29 12.31 -2.87
CA HIS A 54 -2.19 12.71 -1.78
C HIS A 54 -3.62 12.26 -1.98
N GLU A 55 -3.96 11.75 -3.17
CA GLU A 55 -5.28 11.21 -3.42
C GLU A 55 -5.47 9.83 -2.79
N TYR A 56 -4.37 9.16 -2.45
CA TYR A 56 -4.45 7.81 -1.88
C TYR A 56 -4.57 7.88 -0.38
N GLY A 57 -5.41 6.99 0.17
CA GLY A 57 -5.53 6.86 1.61
C GLY A 57 -4.49 5.93 2.19
N CYS A 58 -3.95 5.02 1.38
CA CYS A 58 -2.96 4.07 1.85
C CYS A 58 -2.24 3.46 0.67
N PHE A 59 -0.95 3.14 0.85
CA PHE A 59 -0.19 2.36 -0.10
C PHE A 59 -0.03 0.95 0.44
N VAL A 60 -0.18 -0.06 -0.41
CA VAL A 60 0.10 -1.45 -0.08
C VAL A 60 1.21 -1.88 -1.01
N ILE A 61 2.41 -2.10 -0.48
CA ILE A 61 3.62 -2.23 -1.29
C ILE A 61 4.31 -3.55 -0.98
N ASP A 62 4.61 -4.32 -2.03
CA ASP A 62 5.36 -5.55 -1.88
C ASP A 62 6.84 -5.23 -1.65
N GLN A 63 7.47 -5.94 -0.71
CA GLN A 63 8.88 -5.69 -0.43
C GLN A 63 9.79 -6.17 -1.56
N ARG A 64 9.43 -7.31 -2.17
CA ARG A 64 10.34 -7.88 -3.16
C ARG A 64 9.93 -7.49 -4.56
N MET A 65 10.59 -6.51 -5.12
CA MET A 65 10.35 -6.05 -6.48
C MET A 65 11.69 -5.84 -7.16
N PRO A 66 11.74 -5.99 -8.50
CA PRO A 66 12.99 -5.71 -9.22
C PRO A 66 13.37 -4.24 -9.07
N GLU A 67 14.63 -3.97 -9.07
CA GLU A 67 15.19 -2.62 -9.10
C GLU A 67 15.05 -1.81 -7.81
N MET A 68 13.92 -1.86 -7.14
CA MET A 68 13.73 -1.09 -5.91
C MET A 68 12.82 -1.87 -4.98
N SER A 69 13.26 -2.09 -3.75
CA SER A 69 12.44 -2.79 -2.77
C SER A 69 11.31 -1.92 -2.26
N GLY A 70 10.35 -2.54 -1.60
CA GLY A 70 9.24 -1.78 -1.00
C GLY A 70 9.70 -0.75 0.01
N MET A 71 10.66 -1.11 0.87
CA MET A 71 11.19 -0.15 1.85
C MET A 71 11.89 1.02 1.17
N GLU A 72 12.61 0.74 0.07
CA GLU A 72 13.25 1.82 -0.68
C GLU A 72 12.22 2.74 -1.31
N LEU A 73 11.15 2.18 -1.83
CA LEU A 73 10.09 3.00 -2.40
C LEU A 73 9.47 3.89 -1.34
N ILE A 74 9.20 3.33 -0.16
CA ILE A 74 8.63 4.13 0.92
C ILE A 74 9.57 5.27 1.31
N ALA A 75 10.88 5.00 1.36
CA ALA A 75 11.85 6.05 1.67
C ALA A 75 11.80 7.17 0.62
N HIS A 76 11.69 6.81 -0.65
CA HIS A 76 11.57 7.82 -1.71
C HIS A 76 10.32 8.66 -1.57
N LEU A 77 9.20 8.01 -1.20
CA LEU A 77 7.95 8.74 -0.98
C LEU A 77 8.07 9.73 0.17
N ARG A 78 8.73 9.32 1.24
CA ARG A 78 8.92 10.21 2.39
C ARG A 78 9.83 11.37 2.05
N GLU A 79 10.84 11.15 1.21
CA GLU A 79 11.70 12.23 0.74
C GLU A 79 10.93 13.25 -0.07
N ARG A 80 9.87 12.82 -0.76
CA ARG A 80 9.01 13.73 -1.51
C ARG A 80 7.91 14.34 -0.67
N LYS A 81 7.99 14.15 0.65
CA LYS A 81 7.00 14.70 1.60
C LYS A 81 5.62 14.06 1.44
N VAL A 82 5.58 12.82 0.95
CA VAL A 82 4.34 12.07 0.87
C VAL A 82 4.15 11.37 2.20
N ALA A 83 3.17 11.80 2.98
CA ALA A 83 2.93 11.25 4.31
C ALA A 83 1.87 10.16 4.34
N THR A 84 1.30 9.81 3.21
CA THR A 84 0.27 8.78 3.12
C THR A 84 0.73 7.49 3.79
N PRO A 85 -0.09 6.85 4.61
CA PRO A 85 0.30 5.60 5.25
C PRO A 85 0.69 4.53 4.24
N ALA A 86 1.66 3.70 4.59
CA ALA A 86 2.12 2.61 3.73
C ALA A 86 2.18 1.34 4.56
N ILE A 87 1.78 0.23 3.94
CA ILE A 87 1.85 -1.10 4.53
C ILE A 87 2.74 -1.95 3.64
N LEU A 88 3.66 -2.67 4.25
CA LEU A 88 4.61 -3.50 3.53
C LEU A 88 4.16 -4.95 3.55
N ILE A 89 4.12 -5.58 2.39
CA ILE A 89 3.79 -7.00 2.28
C ILE A 89 5.10 -7.75 2.09
N VAL A 90 5.35 -8.77 2.91
CA VAL A 90 6.60 -9.52 2.84
C VAL A 90 6.35 -11.01 2.78
N SER A 91 7.22 -11.75 2.09
CA SER A 91 7.18 -13.20 2.05
C SER A 91 8.10 -13.80 3.12
N HIS A 92 9.23 -13.16 3.35
CA HIS A 92 10.21 -13.65 4.31
C HIS A 92 10.65 -12.51 5.20
N LEU A 93 10.09 -12.47 6.39
CA LEU A 93 10.42 -11.43 7.36
C LEU A 93 11.66 -11.84 8.13
N ASN A 94 12.59 -10.91 8.33
CA ASN A 94 13.74 -11.14 9.16
C ASN A 94 13.92 -9.96 10.11
N ALA A 95 14.84 -10.10 11.05
CA ALA A 95 15.01 -9.09 12.10
C ALA A 95 15.42 -7.73 11.55
N ALA A 96 16.29 -7.72 10.53
CA ALA A 96 16.74 -6.47 9.96
C ALA A 96 15.61 -5.72 9.28
N LEU A 97 14.78 -6.41 8.51
CA LEU A 97 13.66 -5.79 7.84
C LEU A 97 12.62 -5.33 8.86
N SER A 98 12.36 -6.15 9.87
CA SER A 98 11.41 -5.80 10.92
C SER A 98 11.85 -4.51 11.63
N ALA A 99 13.14 -4.38 11.93
CA ALA A 99 13.65 -3.18 12.59
C ALA A 99 13.54 -1.95 11.69
N ARG A 100 13.85 -2.10 10.40
CA ARG A 100 13.75 -0.99 9.47
C ARG A 100 12.32 -0.50 9.35
N ALA A 101 11.39 -1.43 9.25
CA ALA A 101 9.97 -1.06 9.12
C ALA A 101 9.47 -0.40 10.40
N ALA A 102 9.87 -0.91 11.55
CA ALA A 102 9.46 -0.31 12.83
C ALA A 102 10.00 1.10 12.96
N ASN A 103 11.28 1.32 12.58
CA ASN A 103 11.85 2.65 12.65
C ASN A 103 11.16 3.63 11.72
N ALA A 104 10.64 3.16 10.61
CA ALA A 104 9.94 3.99 9.65
C ALA A 104 8.43 4.07 9.92
N HIS A 105 7.95 3.41 10.97
CA HIS A 105 6.53 3.35 11.33
C HIS A 105 5.70 2.73 10.21
N VAL A 106 6.22 1.65 9.62
CA VAL A 106 5.56 0.94 8.52
C VAL A 106 5.06 -0.40 9.02
N PRO A 107 3.75 -0.62 9.07
CA PRO A 107 3.22 -1.94 9.44
C PRO A 107 3.58 -2.98 8.37
N ILE A 108 3.77 -4.21 8.79
CA ILE A 108 4.10 -5.32 7.91
C ILE A 108 2.98 -6.36 7.97
N VAL A 109 2.61 -6.89 6.80
CA VAL A 109 1.73 -8.05 6.72
C VAL A 109 2.48 -9.12 5.95
N GLU A 110 2.59 -10.30 6.56
CA GLU A 110 3.30 -11.41 5.94
C GLU A 110 2.39 -12.23 5.03
N LYS A 111 2.92 -12.68 3.88
CA LYS A 111 2.20 -13.61 3.03
C LYS A 111 2.20 -14.99 3.67
N PRO A 112 1.20 -15.79 3.45
CA PRO A 112 0.09 -15.59 2.51
C PRO A 112 -0.98 -14.68 3.10
N LEU A 113 -1.71 -13.96 2.24
CA LEU A 113 -2.73 -13.00 2.67
C LEU A 113 -4.07 -13.73 2.76
N LEU A 114 -4.17 -14.63 3.71
CA LEU A 114 -5.32 -15.52 3.82
C LEU A 114 -6.41 -15.07 4.78
N ASN A 115 -6.20 -13.98 5.47
CA ASN A 115 -7.19 -13.52 6.44
C ASN A 115 -7.36 -12.02 6.31
N ASP A 116 -8.05 -11.41 7.25
CA ASP A 116 -8.39 -10.01 7.18
C ASP A 116 -7.30 -9.08 7.70
N ALA A 117 -6.10 -9.60 7.98
CA ALA A 117 -5.07 -8.78 8.60
C ALA A 117 -4.74 -7.54 7.76
N LEU A 118 -4.64 -7.70 6.44
CA LEU A 118 -4.33 -6.57 5.58
C LEU A 118 -5.44 -5.52 5.62
N VAL A 119 -6.70 -5.96 5.52
CA VAL A 119 -7.83 -5.03 5.55
C VAL A 119 -7.87 -4.28 6.87
N GLU A 120 -7.61 -4.97 7.96
CA GLU A 120 -7.59 -4.34 9.28
C GLU A 120 -6.49 -3.30 9.38
N LYS A 121 -5.30 -3.60 8.86
CA LYS A 121 -4.20 -2.64 8.87
C LYS A 121 -4.52 -1.42 8.03
N ILE A 122 -5.14 -1.62 6.88
CA ILE A 122 -5.55 -0.51 6.03
C ILE A 122 -6.54 0.38 6.76
N ARG A 123 -7.53 -0.23 7.41
CA ARG A 123 -8.54 0.55 8.12
C ARG A 123 -7.95 1.32 9.29
N GLU A 124 -7.01 0.71 10.00
CA GLU A 124 -6.32 1.41 11.08
C GLU A 124 -5.53 2.59 10.55
N ALA A 125 -4.81 2.40 9.47
CA ALA A 125 -4.00 3.45 8.89
C ALA A 125 -4.86 4.62 8.40
N CYS A 126 -5.96 4.31 7.76
CA CYS A 126 -6.85 5.35 7.24
C CYS A 126 -7.55 6.12 8.36
N ARG A 127 -7.87 5.42 9.45
CA ARG A 127 -8.49 6.10 10.58
C ARG A 127 -7.56 7.08 11.25
N CYS A 128 -6.29 6.74 11.31
CA CYS A 128 -5.32 7.62 11.93
C CYS A 128 -4.93 8.78 11.05
N GLY A 129 -5.09 8.61 9.75
CA GLY A 129 -4.78 9.67 8.82
C GLY A 129 -5.90 10.64 8.73
#